data_8564d9780f5594147f1e0b206801cd01
#
_entry.id   8564d9780f5594147f1e0b206801cd01
#
_cell.length_a   1.000
_cell.length_b   1.000
_cell.length_c   1.000
_cell.angle_alpha   90.00
_cell.angle_beta   90.00
_cell.angle_gamma   90.00
#
_symmetry.space_group_name_H-M   'P 1'
#
loop_
_entity.id
_entity.type
_entity.pdbx_description
1 polymer ?
#
loop_
_entity_poly.entity_id
_entity_poly.type
_entity_poly.pdbx_seq_one_letter_code
_entity_poly.pdbx_strand_id
1 'polypeptide(L)'
;ASGFYEWKKVGKSKVPYYIKLEKRELFFFAGLYDIWKDDGGRELKTFTIITTEPNSVLKPIHDRMPVILRQECEDVWLGLDSHGQDTDAFMAMLRPYPDDDMKACVVSYEVNDPLNDSPHLIREV
;
A
#
# COMPACT_ATOMS: atom_id res chain seq x y z
N ALA A 1 -1.02 7.27 2.76
CA ALA A 1 -0.39 6.54 3.87
C ALA A 1 0.98 7.11 4.18
N SER A 2 1.44 6.96 5.43
CA SER A 2 2.84 7.22 5.83
C SER A 2 3.69 5.94 5.79
N GLY A 3 3.06 4.80 5.67
CA GLY A 3 3.65 3.47 5.59
C GLY A 3 2.58 2.40 5.65
N PHE A 4 3.01 1.15 5.68
CA PHE A 4 2.14 -0.01 5.83
C PHE A 4 2.88 -1.13 6.55
N TYR A 5 2.11 -2.08 7.10
CA TYR A 5 2.67 -3.26 7.76
C TYR A 5 2.65 -4.47 6.86
N GLU A 6 3.68 -5.29 7.00
CA GLU A 6 3.75 -6.63 6.43
C GLU A 6 4.38 -7.62 7.43
N TRP A 7 4.06 -8.89 7.29
CA TRP A 7 4.51 -9.93 8.22
C TRP A 7 5.37 -10.96 7.52
N LYS A 8 6.66 -10.97 7.86
CA LYS A 8 7.58 -12.01 7.40
C LYS A 8 7.36 -13.32 8.14
N LYS A 9 7.10 -14.39 7.41
CA LYS A 9 7.02 -15.74 7.99
C LYS A 9 8.41 -16.26 8.34
N VAL A 10 8.63 -16.61 9.62
CA VAL A 10 9.87 -17.20 10.12
C VAL A 10 9.50 -18.48 10.89
N GLY A 11 9.62 -19.63 10.25
CA GLY A 11 9.16 -20.90 10.81
C GLY A 11 7.64 -20.88 11.08
N LYS A 12 7.25 -21.01 12.35
CA LYS A 12 5.85 -20.97 12.81
C LYS A 12 5.39 -19.57 13.22
N SER A 13 6.30 -18.60 13.28
CA SER A 13 6.03 -17.23 13.72
C SER A 13 5.95 -16.27 12.53
N LYS A 14 5.38 -15.09 12.78
CA LYS A 14 5.35 -13.97 11.83
C LYS A 14 5.98 -12.76 12.50
N VAL A 15 7.01 -12.20 11.90
CA VAL A 15 7.70 -11.00 12.36
C VAL A 15 7.11 -9.79 11.66
N PRO A 16 6.56 -8.79 12.38
CA PRO A 16 5.97 -7.61 11.80
C PRO A 16 7.05 -6.63 11.32
N TYR A 17 6.82 -6.06 10.16
CA TYR A 17 7.62 -5.00 9.55
C TYR A 17 6.74 -3.79 9.28
N TYR A 18 7.28 -2.60 9.49
CA TYR A 18 6.72 -1.35 8.99
C TYR A 18 7.53 -0.89 7.78
N ILE A 19 6.84 -0.65 6.68
CA ILE A 19 7.43 -0.25 5.40
C ILE A 19 7.06 1.20 5.13
N LYS A 20 8.06 2.04 4.81
CA LYS A 20 7.88 3.46 4.51
C LYS A 20 8.78 3.90 3.37
N LEU A 21 8.52 5.10 2.84
CA LEU A 21 9.45 5.78 1.94
C LEU A 21 10.35 6.72 2.75
N GLU A 22 11.60 6.86 2.33
CA GLU A 22 12.57 7.72 3.01
C GLU A 22 12.50 9.18 2.52
N LYS A 23 12.16 9.38 1.25
CA LYS A 23 12.11 10.71 0.62
C LYS A 23 10.73 11.36 0.67
N ARG A 24 9.70 10.60 1.08
CA ARG A 24 8.31 11.08 1.15
C ARG A 24 7.65 10.65 2.47
N GLU A 25 7.13 11.61 3.21
CA GLU A 25 6.39 11.34 4.44
C GLU A 25 5.02 10.69 4.16
N LEU A 26 4.35 11.11 3.09
CA LEU A 26 3.06 10.57 2.65
C LEU A 26 3.13 10.13 1.19
N PHE A 27 2.46 9.03 0.89
CA PHE A 27 2.31 8.48 -0.45
C PHE A 27 0.94 7.85 -0.65
N PHE A 28 0.59 7.56 -1.90
CA PHE A 28 -0.71 6.99 -2.26
C PHE A 28 -0.57 5.57 -2.80
N PHE A 29 -1.48 4.71 -2.37
CA PHE A 29 -1.70 3.41 -3.01
C PHE A 29 -2.65 3.58 -4.18
N ALA A 30 -2.39 2.87 -5.28
CA ALA A 30 -3.38 2.69 -6.33
C ALA A 30 -4.54 1.85 -5.80
N GLY A 31 -5.73 2.38 -5.89
CA GLY A 31 -6.93 1.71 -5.44
C GLY A 31 -8.09 1.92 -6.39
N LEU A 32 -9.10 1.08 -6.24
CA LEU A 32 -10.39 1.18 -6.92
C LEU A 32 -11.48 1.27 -5.86
N TYR A 33 -12.57 1.95 -6.17
CA TYR A 33 -13.75 1.97 -5.32
C TYR A 33 -15.01 1.71 -6.14
N ASP A 34 -16.06 1.23 -5.47
CA ASP A 34 -17.36 1.04 -6.07
C ASP A 34 -18.46 1.44 -5.08
N ILE A 35 -19.61 1.83 -5.62
CA ILE A 35 -20.82 2.17 -4.85
C ILE A 35 -21.90 1.19 -5.27
N TRP A 36 -22.07 0.15 -4.48
CA TRP A 36 -23.14 -0.81 -4.67
C TRP A 36 -24.43 -0.32 -4.02
N LYS A 37 -25.58 -0.56 -4.68
CA LYS A 37 -26.91 -0.23 -4.16
C LYS A 37 -27.74 -1.51 -4.00
N ASP A 38 -28.34 -1.67 -2.83
CA ASP A 38 -29.33 -2.74 -2.61
C ASP A 38 -30.69 -2.40 -3.22
N ASP A 39 -31.60 -3.38 -3.23
CA ASP A 39 -32.96 -3.23 -3.76
C ASP A 39 -33.77 -2.16 -3.02
N GLY A 40 -33.40 -1.81 -1.80
CA GLY A 40 -34.00 -0.74 -0.97
C GLY A 40 -33.35 0.63 -1.23
N GLY A 41 -32.36 0.74 -2.12
CA GLY A 41 -31.64 1.99 -2.45
C GLY A 41 -30.56 2.37 -1.45
N ARG A 42 -30.20 1.52 -0.50
CA ARG A 42 -29.09 1.75 0.44
C ARG A 42 -27.76 1.58 -0.28
N GLU A 43 -26.89 2.58 -0.16
CA GLU A 43 -25.56 2.55 -0.74
C GLU A 43 -24.54 1.88 0.19
N LEU A 44 -23.73 0.96 -0.36
CA LEU A 44 -22.53 0.42 0.25
C LEU A 44 -21.32 0.85 -0.57
N LYS A 45 -20.45 1.67 0.04
CA LYS A 45 -19.20 2.09 -0.56
C LYS A 45 -18.10 1.10 -0.17
N THR A 46 -17.44 0.54 -1.17
CA THR A 46 -16.33 -0.40 -1.01
C THR A 46 -15.10 0.10 -1.73
N PHE A 47 -13.92 -0.32 -1.29
CA PHE A 47 -12.68 -0.04 -1.99
C PHE A 47 -11.73 -1.23 -1.90
N THR A 48 -10.76 -1.29 -2.78
CA THR A 48 -9.66 -2.24 -2.76
C THR A 48 -8.34 -1.55 -3.09
N ILE A 49 -7.24 -2.06 -2.54
CA ILE A 49 -5.89 -1.64 -2.88
C ILE A 49 -5.32 -2.64 -3.88
N ILE A 50 -4.80 -2.15 -5.00
CA ILE A 50 -4.18 -2.99 -6.02
C ILE A 50 -2.80 -3.41 -5.52
N THR A 51 -2.47 -4.68 -5.70
CA THR A 51 -1.16 -5.24 -5.36
C THR A 51 -0.41 -5.69 -6.60
N THR A 52 0.91 -5.74 -6.50
CA THR A 52 1.84 -6.19 -7.53
C THR A 52 2.87 -7.16 -6.95
N GLU A 53 3.79 -7.63 -7.77
CA GLU A 53 4.96 -8.37 -7.30
C GLU A 53 5.83 -7.49 -6.39
N PRO A 54 6.55 -8.07 -5.42
CA PRO A 54 7.37 -7.30 -4.50
C PRO A 54 8.66 -6.82 -5.18
N ASN A 55 9.12 -5.63 -4.80
CA ASN A 55 10.47 -5.18 -5.09
C ASN A 55 11.52 -5.91 -4.23
N SER A 56 12.82 -5.59 -4.37
CA SER A 56 13.89 -6.28 -3.66
C SER A 56 13.82 -6.09 -2.13
N VAL A 57 13.26 -4.98 -1.64
CA VAL A 57 13.08 -4.72 -0.20
C VAL A 57 11.98 -5.60 0.39
N LEU A 58 10.86 -5.75 -0.32
CA LEU A 58 9.70 -6.53 0.15
C LEU A 58 9.83 -8.03 -0.10
N LYS A 59 10.54 -8.44 -1.15
CA LYS A 59 10.67 -9.85 -1.54
C LYS A 59 11.10 -10.81 -0.42
N PRO A 60 12.00 -10.44 0.51
CA PRO A 60 12.33 -11.28 1.66
C PRO A 60 11.25 -11.33 2.74
N ILE A 61 10.22 -10.48 2.68
CA ILE A 61 9.19 -10.28 3.71
C ILE A 61 7.87 -10.89 3.25
N HIS A 62 7.41 -10.55 2.04
CA HIS A 62 6.12 -10.97 1.49
C HIS A 62 6.21 -11.14 -0.03
N ASP A 63 5.32 -11.96 -0.62
CA ASP A 63 5.27 -12.26 -2.06
C ASP A 63 4.46 -11.25 -2.88
N ARG A 64 3.79 -10.30 -2.23
CA ARG A 64 3.04 -9.20 -2.83
C ARG A 64 3.36 -7.89 -2.13
N MET A 65 3.17 -6.77 -2.83
CA MET A 65 3.21 -5.43 -2.26
C MET A 65 2.09 -4.56 -2.83
N PRO A 66 1.58 -3.56 -2.10
CA PRO A 66 0.66 -2.59 -2.67
C PRO A 66 1.34 -1.81 -3.79
N VAL A 67 0.58 -1.45 -4.83
CA VAL A 67 1.05 -0.51 -5.84
C VAL A 67 1.10 0.88 -5.22
N ILE A 68 2.30 1.41 -5.03
CA ILE A 68 2.54 2.79 -4.58
C ILE A 68 2.68 3.67 -5.83
N LEU A 69 1.85 4.70 -5.93
CA LEU A 69 1.90 5.62 -7.05
C LEU A 69 3.13 6.53 -6.94
N ARG A 70 3.82 6.71 -8.06
CA ARG A 70 4.80 7.80 -8.19
C ARG A 70 4.07 9.13 -8.22
N GLN A 71 4.67 10.18 -7.71
CA GLN A 71 4.03 11.49 -7.58
C GLN A 71 3.50 12.03 -8.91
N GLU A 72 4.27 11.84 -9.98
CA GLU A 72 3.90 12.23 -11.34
C GLU A 72 2.71 11.44 -11.92
N CYS A 73 2.33 10.32 -11.30
CA CYS A 73 1.23 9.46 -11.73
C CYS A 73 -0.06 9.71 -10.94
N GLU A 74 -0.03 10.48 -9.86
CA GLU A 74 -1.17 10.65 -8.96
C GLU A 74 -2.37 11.30 -9.66
N ASP A 75 -2.14 12.40 -10.37
CA ASP A 75 -3.19 13.11 -11.10
C ASP A 75 -3.75 12.29 -12.28
N VAL A 76 -2.89 11.55 -12.98
CA VAL A 76 -3.31 10.63 -14.05
C VAL A 76 -4.20 9.52 -13.49
N TRP A 77 -3.81 8.91 -12.35
CA TRP A 77 -4.60 7.86 -11.69
C TRP A 77 -5.97 8.35 -11.27
N LEU A 78 -6.08 9.60 -10.81
CA LEU A 78 -7.34 10.23 -10.40
C LEU A 78 -8.17 10.72 -11.60
N GLY A 79 -7.65 10.65 -12.84
CA GLY A 79 -8.32 11.15 -14.03
C GLY A 79 -8.41 12.68 -14.07
N LEU A 80 -7.50 13.39 -13.38
CA LEU A 80 -7.48 14.85 -13.30
C LEU A 80 -6.76 15.49 -14.48
N ASP A 81 -5.98 14.72 -15.23
CA ASP A 81 -5.35 15.23 -16.45
C ASP A 81 -6.22 14.98 -17.68
N SER A 82 -5.99 15.80 -18.72
CA SER A 82 -6.82 15.86 -19.93
C SER A 82 -6.58 14.73 -20.93
N HIS A 83 -5.73 13.74 -20.60
CA HIS A 83 -5.30 12.70 -21.54
C HIS A 83 -6.24 11.49 -21.68
N GLY A 84 -7.44 11.57 -21.10
CA GLY A 84 -8.47 10.56 -21.27
C GLY A 84 -8.16 9.25 -20.52
N GLN A 85 -9.08 8.29 -20.63
CA GLN A 85 -8.94 6.96 -19.99
C GLN A 85 -8.06 6.06 -20.86
N ASP A 86 -6.75 6.29 -20.88
CA ASP A 86 -5.79 5.39 -21.50
C ASP A 86 -5.50 4.22 -20.57
N THR A 87 -6.15 3.08 -20.85
CA THR A 87 -5.96 1.84 -20.08
C THR A 87 -4.51 1.40 -20.05
N ASP A 88 -3.76 1.58 -21.14
CA ASP A 88 -2.34 1.18 -21.20
C ASP A 88 -1.49 2.05 -20.27
N ALA A 89 -1.81 3.36 -20.15
CA ALA A 89 -1.15 4.24 -19.20
C ALA A 89 -1.40 3.80 -17.74
N PHE A 90 -2.66 3.45 -17.40
CA PHE A 90 -2.98 2.92 -16.06
C PHE A 90 -2.26 1.60 -15.79
N MET A 91 -2.27 0.67 -16.74
CA MET A 91 -1.57 -0.62 -16.59
C MET A 91 -0.06 -0.44 -16.41
N ALA A 92 0.54 0.56 -17.06
CA ALA A 92 1.94 0.88 -16.92
C ALA A 92 2.33 1.40 -15.51
N MET A 93 1.39 1.90 -14.73
CA MET A 93 1.61 2.36 -13.34
C MET A 93 1.58 1.20 -12.32
N LEU A 94 0.98 0.04 -12.69
CA LEU A 94 0.82 -1.11 -11.80
C LEU A 94 2.11 -1.93 -11.66
N ARG A 95 3.17 -1.31 -11.18
CA ARG A 95 4.49 -1.93 -11.00
C ARG A 95 5.03 -1.70 -9.60
N PRO A 96 6.02 -2.52 -9.18
CA PRO A 96 6.71 -2.31 -7.92
C PRO A 96 7.29 -0.89 -7.81
N TYR A 97 7.18 -0.30 -6.63
CA TYR A 97 7.85 0.97 -6.34
C TYR A 97 9.38 0.76 -6.26
N PRO A 98 10.22 1.73 -6.68
CA PRO A 98 11.67 1.62 -6.62
C PRO A 98 12.19 1.37 -5.21
N ASP A 99 13.19 0.49 -5.10
CA ASP A 99 13.78 0.04 -3.83
C ASP A 99 14.62 1.13 -3.15
N ASP A 100 15.24 2.02 -3.93
CA ASP A 100 16.19 3.04 -3.45
C ASP A 100 15.57 4.13 -2.56
N ASP A 101 14.25 4.16 -2.46
CA ASP A 101 13.48 5.07 -1.61
C ASP A 101 12.65 4.33 -0.56
N MET A 102 12.77 2.99 -0.47
CA MET A 102 11.96 2.19 0.43
C MET A 102 12.77 1.61 1.57
N LYS A 103 12.25 1.73 2.79
CA LYS A 103 12.83 1.13 3.99
C LYS A 103 11.82 0.23 4.68
N ALA A 104 12.25 -0.97 5.09
CA ALA A 104 11.49 -1.88 5.94
C ALA A 104 12.19 -2.03 7.29
N CYS A 105 11.47 -1.79 8.37
CA CYS A 105 11.97 -1.88 9.74
C CYS A 105 11.17 -2.92 10.51
N VAL A 106 11.83 -3.73 11.34
CA VAL A 106 11.14 -4.60 12.30
C VAL A 106 10.50 -3.74 13.38
N VAL A 107 9.25 -4.05 13.71
CA VAL A 107 8.50 -3.30 14.74
C VAL A 107 7.99 -4.22 15.85
N SER A 108 7.48 -3.63 16.93
CA SER A 108 6.93 -4.37 18.06
C SER A 108 5.77 -5.29 17.64
N TYR A 109 5.70 -6.47 18.25
CA TYR A 109 4.55 -7.39 18.12
C TYR A 109 3.23 -6.81 18.64
N GLU A 110 3.27 -5.71 19.37
CA GLU A 110 2.07 -5.00 19.82
C GLU A 110 1.17 -4.53 18.67
N VAL A 111 1.73 -4.38 17.45
CA VAL A 111 0.95 -4.07 16.23
C VAL A 111 -0.06 -5.18 15.87
N ASN A 112 0.10 -6.40 16.40
CA ASN A 112 -0.84 -7.50 16.15
C ASN A 112 -2.17 -7.35 16.91
N ASP A 113 -2.23 -6.51 17.93
CA ASP A 113 -3.45 -6.22 18.66
C ASP A 113 -4.09 -4.94 18.07
N PRO A 114 -5.29 -5.05 17.45
CA PRO A 114 -5.96 -3.89 16.83
C PRO A 114 -6.43 -2.85 17.85
N LEU A 115 -6.39 -3.14 19.15
CA LEU A 115 -6.69 -2.18 20.21
C LEU A 115 -5.52 -1.24 20.51
N ASN A 116 -4.31 -1.61 20.07
CA ASN A 116 -3.16 -0.74 20.18
C ASN A 116 -3.17 0.29 19.06
N ASP A 117 -3.19 1.57 19.42
CA ASP A 117 -3.13 2.69 18.49
C ASP A 117 -2.23 3.79 19.08
N SER A 118 -0.94 3.72 18.73
CA SER A 118 0.00 4.72 19.22
C SER A 118 1.24 4.83 18.32
N PRO A 119 1.92 6.00 18.33
CA PRO A 119 3.10 6.25 17.50
C PRO A 119 4.29 5.31 17.74
N HIS A 120 4.34 4.56 18.84
CA HIS A 120 5.43 3.63 19.09
C HIS A 120 5.36 2.39 18.19
N LEU A 121 4.19 2.05 17.64
CA LEU A 121 3.99 0.88 16.78
C LEU A 121 4.75 0.95 15.45
N ILE A 122 5.14 2.15 15.02
CA ILE A 122 5.94 2.35 13.81
C ILE A 122 7.44 2.55 14.08
N ARG A 123 7.86 2.41 15.34
CA ARG A 123 9.27 2.54 15.71
C ARG A 123 10.01 1.23 15.51
N GLU A 124 11.20 1.33 14.94
CA GLU A 124 12.14 0.21 14.80
C GLU A 124 12.57 -0.31 16.17
N VAL A 125 12.57 -1.65 16.35
CA VAL A 125 12.97 -2.36 17.58
C VAL A 125 14.28 -3.08 17.40
#